data_cce45512b1e3fbd58b808351c79d80db
#
_entry.id   cce45512b1e3fbd58b808351c79d80db
#
_cell.length_a   1.000
_cell.length_b   1.000
_cell.length_c   1.000
_cell.angle_alpha   90.00
_cell.angle_beta   90.00
_cell.angle_gamma   90.00
#
_symmetry.space_group_name_H-M   'P 1'
#
loop_
_entity.id
_entity.type
_entity.pdbx_description
1 polymer ?
#
loop_
_entity_poly.entity_id
_entity_poly.type
_entity_poly.pdbx_seq_one_letter_code
_entity_poly.pdbx_strand_id
1 'polypeptide(L)'
;WKSSLWDRYNVAPKNFVIDDGWDNYGTWTFHSGFPREMRDIASQAAEMGASVGAWLGPVGGYGQSGDYRRNYWKNNGGMQLSNPKYYDTFLAAATNLVKNQHDENGKGSFGFFKFDGISDLGTALGPKPGDTGNENAEGIIRMEQYIRENLKEDIFFNTTVGTWASPFWYKITDATWRQDADWKKIGTNPNDREAWITYRDMQVYNIYVTDSPLCPINTLMTHGFILTEHGDVSKNMNYENALNELRCAFACGSGMVELYNDYKLMDKINNGKLWSDLADLIKWQKDNADVLMDAHWVGGNPWNGYSHEIYGWAAWNGKKSTLTLRNGDVAAKSITLTLRQALEIPANISGKIILTKPFDDQAALEGLTEGEAIDVDQQLTLTLPANSVFMFGGVEANDATAIKNVVNNETETLANATFYDLSGRKATAKHGVLVSKNKKYIVR
;
A
#
# COMPACT_ATOMS: atom_id res chain seq x y z
N TRP A 1 1.47 -13.12 14.55
CA TRP A 1 1.22 -13.27 13.13
C TRP A 1 1.20 -14.73 12.71
N LYS A 2 2.26 -15.51 13.04
CA LYS A 2 2.34 -16.92 12.65
C LYS A 2 1.13 -17.72 13.14
N SER A 3 0.88 -17.74 14.44
CA SER A 3 -0.20 -18.53 15.04
C SER A 3 -1.61 -18.03 14.68
N SER A 4 -1.79 -16.71 14.51
CA SER A 4 -3.12 -16.11 14.31
C SER A 4 -3.52 -16.00 12.84
N LEU A 5 -2.56 -15.86 11.94
CA LEU A 5 -2.83 -15.64 10.52
C LEU A 5 -2.30 -16.78 9.63
N TRP A 6 -1.00 -17.11 9.72
CA TRP A 6 -0.41 -18.13 8.88
C TRP A 6 -0.92 -19.55 9.17
N ASP A 7 -0.83 -19.97 10.43
CA ASP A 7 -1.22 -21.34 10.81
C ASP A 7 -2.72 -21.60 10.64
N ARG A 8 -3.57 -20.54 10.69
CA ARG A 8 -5.02 -20.67 10.54
C ARG A 8 -5.51 -20.52 9.11
N TYR A 9 -4.93 -19.60 8.34
CA TYR A 9 -5.47 -19.17 7.04
C TYR A 9 -4.47 -19.30 5.89
N ASN A 10 -3.24 -19.73 6.16
CA ASN A 10 -2.14 -19.84 5.20
C ASN A 10 -1.86 -18.50 4.47
N VAL A 11 -1.89 -17.41 5.22
CA VAL A 11 -1.70 -16.04 4.74
C VAL A 11 -0.70 -15.32 5.64
N ALA A 12 0.16 -14.49 5.05
CA ALA A 12 1.06 -13.63 5.80
C ALA A 12 1.18 -12.26 5.12
N PRO A 13 1.52 -11.19 5.87
CA PRO A 13 2.03 -9.95 5.31
C PRO A 13 3.27 -10.21 4.45
N LYS A 14 3.53 -9.37 3.48
CA LYS A 14 4.71 -9.49 2.62
C LYS A 14 6.02 -9.22 3.37
N ASN A 15 5.98 -8.28 4.33
CA ASN A 15 7.14 -7.89 5.14
C ASN A 15 6.75 -7.74 6.61
N PHE A 16 7.66 -8.14 7.51
CA PHE A 16 7.60 -7.84 8.94
C PHE A 16 8.62 -6.75 9.26
N VAL A 17 8.14 -5.53 9.48
CA VAL A 17 9.00 -4.36 9.66
C VAL A 17 9.24 -4.13 11.16
N ILE A 18 10.50 -4.06 11.56
CA ILE A 18 10.89 -3.68 12.90
C ILE A 18 11.00 -2.15 12.92
N ASP A 19 10.12 -1.52 13.71
CA ASP A 19 10.07 -0.06 13.84
C ASP A 19 11.19 0.47 14.75
N ASP A 20 11.20 1.76 15.10
CA ASP A 20 12.24 2.43 15.89
C ASP A 20 12.61 1.66 17.17
N GLY A 21 13.89 1.61 17.50
CA GLY A 21 14.39 1.05 18.74
C GLY A 21 15.22 -0.24 18.62
N TRP A 22 15.54 -0.69 17.40
CA TRP A 22 16.38 -1.90 17.19
C TRP A 22 17.89 -1.60 17.22
N ASP A 23 18.30 -0.33 17.03
CA ASP A 23 19.69 0.07 16.85
C ASP A 23 20.38 0.57 18.12
N ASN A 24 21.69 0.56 18.09
CA ASN A 24 22.54 1.38 18.95
C ASN A 24 22.48 2.81 18.43
N TYR A 25 22.09 3.73 19.30
CA TYR A 25 21.86 5.11 18.92
C TYR A 25 23.11 5.76 18.30
N GLY A 26 22.96 6.23 17.07
CA GLY A 26 24.01 6.90 16.32
C GLY A 26 24.82 6.04 15.38
N THR A 27 24.94 4.74 15.59
CA THR A 27 25.74 3.84 14.75
C THR A 27 24.92 3.00 13.79
N TRP A 28 23.62 2.88 14.01
CA TRP A 28 22.70 2.03 13.23
C TRP A 28 23.13 0.53 13.22
N THR A 29 23.85 0.09 14.26
CA THR A 29 24.13 -1.31 14.51
C THR A 29 23.13 -1.85 15.53
N PHE A 30 22.92 -3.14 15.56
CA PHE A 30 21.97 -3.74 16.50
C PHE A 30 22.41 -3.58 17.96
N HIS A 31 21.48 -3.24 18.84
CA HIS A 31 21.74 -3.21 20.27
C HIS A 31 21.70 -4.64 20.87
N SER A 32 22.11 -4.80 22.11
CA SER A 32 22.25 -6.12 22.78
C SER A 32 20.95 -6.93 22.87
N GLY A 33 19.77 -6.32 22.71
CA GLY A 33 18.49 -7.02 22.62
C GLY A 33 18.31 -7.82 21.32
N PHE A 34 19.16 -7.59 20.32
CA PHE A 34 19.19 -8.34 19.06
C PHE A 34 20.52 -9.11 18.91
N PRO A 35 20.80 -10.13 19.74
CA PRO A 35 22.10 -10.79 19.75
C PRO A 35 22.45 -11.54 18.45
N ARG A 36 21.44 -11.85 17.65
CA ARG A 36 21.56 -12.46 16.32
C ARG A 36 21.02 -11.56 15.21
N GLU A 37 20.97 -10.24 15.46
CA GLU A 37 20.35 -9.28 14.56
C GLU A 37 18.89 -9.67 14.27
N MET A 38 18.41 -9.55 13.02
CA MET A 38 17.05 -9.98 12.65
C MET A 38 17.02 -11.41 12.05
N ARG A 39 18.12 -12.15 12.09
CA ARG A 39 18.29 -13.43 11.38
C ARG A 39 17.23 -14.46 11.74
N ASP A 40 16.94 -14.61 13.04
CA ASP A 40 15.93 -15.58 13.51
C ASP A 40 14.52 -15.17 13.07
N ILE A 41 14.23 -13.87 13.12
CA ILE A 41 12.94 -13.31 12.65
C ILE A 41 12.82 -13.49 11.13
N ALA A 42 13.89 -13.22 10.39
CA ALA A 42 13.92 -13.36 8.93
C ALA A 42 13.74 -14.82 8.49
N SER A 43 14.38 -15.77 9.19
CA SER A 43 14.21 -17.21 8.93
C SER A 43 12.76 -17.66 9.18
N GLN A 44 12.12 -17.18 10.27
CA GLN A 44 10.70 -17.46 10.55
C GLN A 44 9.77 -16.78 9.53
N ALA A 45 10.05 -15.54 9.12
CA ALA A 45 9.29 -14.86 8.09
C ALA A 45 9.32 -15.62 6.75
N ALA A 46 10.50 -16.15 6.38
CA ALA A 46 10.66 -16.96 5.18
C ALA A 46 9.82 -18.24 5.17
N GLU A 47 9.50 -18.83 6.34
CA GLU A 47 8.54 -19.97 6.43
C GLU A 47 7.14 -19.59 5.94
N MET A 48 6.79 -18.33 6.09
CA MET A 48 5.50 -17.77 5.68
C MET A 48 5.55 -17.10 4.28
N GLY A 49 6.66 -17.24 3.55
CA GLY A 49 6.86 -16.58 2.26
C GLY A 49 7.03 -15.05 2.37
N ALA A 50 7.45 -14.57 3.52
CA ALA A 50 7.65 -13.16 3.83
C ALA A 50 9.13 -12.82 4.07
N SER A 51 9.45 -11.53 4.13
CA SER A 51 10.76 -11.02 4.51
C SER A 51 10.68 -10.08 5.71
N VAL A 52 11.82 -9.67 6.25
CA VAL A 52 11.88 -8.63 7.28
C VAL A 52 12.18 -7.27 6.66
N GLY A 53 11.86 -6.23 7.39
CA GLY A 53 12.18 -4.85 7.06
C GLY A 53 12.61 -4.08 8.31
N ALA A 54 13.10 -2.87 8.13
CA ALA A 54 13.48 -2.01 9.24
C ALA A 54 13.09 -0.55 9.01
N TRP A 55 12.75 0.11 10.11
CA TRP A 55 12.67 1.55 10.21
C TRP A 55 14.07 2.15 10.39
N LEU A 56 14.36 3.23 9.68
CA LEU A 56 15.54 4.05 9.87
C LEU A 56 15.17 5.54 9.72
N GLY A 57 15.68 6.36 10.64
CA GLY A 57 15.51 7.82 10.58
C GLY A 57 16.77 8.51 10.08
N PRO A 58 16.89 8.92 8.81
CA PRO A 58 18.12 9.51 8.25
C PRO A 58 18.65 10.72 9.00
N VAL A 59 17.77 11.47 9.68
CA VAL A 59 18.16 12.62 10.53
C VAL A 59 17.97 12.33 12.03
N GLY A 60 17.92 11.04 12.39
CA GLY A 60 17.87 10.57 13.78
C GLY A 60 16.50 10.09 14.27
N GLY A 61 15.41 10.45 13.60
CA GLY A 61 14.06 10.11 14.06
C GLY A 61 13.58 10.98 15.21
N TYR A 62 12.68 10.46 16.05
CA TYR A 62 11.86 11.24 16.97
C TYR A 62 12.19 10.98 18.44
N GLY A 63 11.69 11.86 19.32
CA GLY A 63 11.75 11.73 20.75
C GLY A 63 13.17 11.53 21.30
N GLN A 64 13.26 10.86 22.44
CA GLN A 64 14.53 10.69 23.18
C GLN A 64 15.56 9.85 22.40
N SER A 65 15.14 8.82 21.69
CA SER A 65 16.04 8.01 20.84
C SER A 65 16.65 8.85 19.72
N GLY A 66 15.85 9.70 19.09
CA GLY A 66 16.34 10.65 18.08
C GLY A 66 17.34 11.64 18.66
N ASP A 67 17.11 12.16 19.88
CA ASP A 67 18.05 13.06 20.57
C ASP A 67 19.37 12.36 20.88
N TYR A 68 19.35 11.10 21.32
CA TYR A 68 20.57 10.33 21.56
C TYR A 68 21.38 10.12 20.26
N ARG A 69 20.71 9.77 19.16
CA ARG A 69 21.37 9.62 17.86
C ARG A 69 22.02 10.92 17.38
N ARG A 70 21.28 12.04 17.43
CA ARG A 70 21.80 13.37 17.05
C ARG A 70 22.95 13.82 17.94
N ASN A 71 22.88 13.59 19.26
CA ASN A 71 23.97 13.90 20.19
C ASN A 71 25.25 13.13 19.86
N TYR A 72 25.15 11.85 19.47
CA TYR A 72 26.31 11.06 19.06
C TYR A 72 27.07 11.72 17.89
N TRP A 73 26.32 12.31 16.94
CA TRP A 73 26.88 12.92 15.73
C TRP A 73 27.22 14.41 15.89
N LYS A 74 26.84 15.04 16.98
CA LYS A 74 26.99 16.50 17.21
C LYS A 74 28.41 17.02 16.91
N ASN A 75 29.43 16.31 17.31
CA ASN A 75 30.84 16.69 17.14
C ASN A 75 31.49 16.04 15.89
N ASN A 76 30.71 15.37 15.05
CA ASN A 76 31.17 14.66 13.86
C ASN A 76 30.51 15.15 12.58
N GLY A 77 30.14 16.43 12.49
CA GLY A 77 29.52 17.02 11.31
C GLY A 77 28.00 16.88 11.22
N GLY A 78 27.37 16.40 12.30
CA GLY A 78 25.91 16.23 12.36
C GLY A 78 25.41 14.96 11.70
N MET A 79 24.15 14.64 12.01
CA MET A 79 23.43 13.46 11.51
C MET A 79 22.63 13.84 10.25
N GLN A 80 23.33 13.97 9.15
CA GLN A 80 22.80 14.41 7.86
C GLN A 80 23.47 13.61 6.75
N LEU A 81 22.71 13.22 5.73
CA LEU A 81 23.25 12.46 4.59
C LEU A 81 24.17 13.29 3.67
N SER A 82 24.16 14.61 3.81
CA SER A 82 25.14 15.52 3.22
C SER A 82 26.52 15.44 3.91
N ASN A 83 26.59 14.90 5.14
CA ASN A 83 27.85 14.60 5.82
C ASN A 83 28.41 13.27 5.33
N PRO A 84 29.54 13.22 4.60
CA PRO A 84 30.05 11.99 4.01
C PRO A 84 30.31 10.87 5.05
N LYS A 85 30.83 11.23 6.22
CA LYS A 85 31.12 10.26 7.29
C LYS A 85 29.83 9.61 7.81
N TYR A 86 28.78 10.39 7.96
CA TYR A 86 27.47 9.87 8.39
C TYR A 86 26.83 9.05 7.26
N TYR A 87 26.87 9.54 6.03
CA TYR A 87 26.36 8.82 4.86
C TYR A 87 26.98 7.41 4.75
N ASP A 88 28.30 7.31 4.85
CA ASP A 88 29.00 6.02 4.78
C ASP A 88 28.56 5.07 5.92
N THR A 89 28.38 5.60 7.14
CA THR A 89 27.87 4.82 8.28
C THR A 89 26.45 4.34 8.03
N PHE A 90 25.58 5.20 7.53
CA PHE A 90 24.18 4.89 7.26
C PHE A 90 24.04 3.88 6.12
N LEU A 91 24.79 4.07 5.03
CA LEU A 91 24.86 3.13 3.90
C LEU A 91 25.42 1.76 4.32
N ALA A 92 26.43 1.73 5.17
CA ALA A 92 26.97 0.48 5.69
C ALA A 92 25.92 -0.29 6.51
N ALA A 93 25.16 0.39 7.35
CA ALA A 93 24.05 -0.20 8.09
C ALA A 93 22.95 -0.75 7.18
N ALA A 94 22.51 0.03 6.19
CA ALA A 94 21.53 -0.42 5.18
C ALA A 94 22.07 -1.64 4.38
N THR A 95 23.35 -1.63 4.03
CA THR A 95 24.00 -2.75 3.36
C THR A 95 24.02 -4.01 4.22
N ASN A 96 24.31 -3.88 5.53
CA ASN A 96 24.27 -4.99 6.47
C ASN A 96 22.86 -5.60 6.59
N LEU A 97 21.84 -4.74 6.67
CA LEU A 97 20.44 -5.19 6.70
C LEU A 97 20.09 -6.01 5.45
N VAL A 98 20.44 -5.53 4.26
CA VAL A 98 20.09 -6.24 3.01
C VAL A 98 20.84 -7.56 2.87
N LYS A 99 22.13 -7.59 3.23
CA LYS A 99 23.01 -8.75 2.95
C LYS A 99 22.95 -9.84 4.00
N ASN A 100 22.73 -9.52 5.28
CA ASN A 100 23.08 -10.43 6.37
C ASN A 100 21.85 -10.92 7.18
N GLN A 101 20.64 -10.56 6.80
CA GLN A 101 19.44 -10.99 7.54
C GLN A 101 18.92 -12.34 7.03
N HIS A 102 19.70 -13.38 7.24
CA HIS A 102 19.39 -14.78 6.98
C HIS A 102 20.08 -15.66 8.03
N ASP A 103 19.60 -16.88 8.22
CA ASP A 103 20.26 -17.86 9.09
C ASP A 103 21.53 -18.45 8.43
N GLU A 104 22.18 -19.38 9.13
CA GLU A 104 23.40 -20.07 8.66
C GLU A 104 23.19 -20.92 7.41
N ASN A 105 21.95 -21.24 7.07
CA ASN A 105 21.58 -21.98 5.86
C ASN A 105 21.15 -21.05 4.71
N GLY A 106 21.24 -19.73 4.89
CA GLY A 106 20.81 -18.73 3.92
C GLY A 106 19.30 -18.52 3.85
N LYS A 107 18.52 -19.05 4.83
CA LYS A 107 17.08 -18.86 4.90
C LYS A 107 16.74 -17.53 5.57
N GLY A 108 15.89 -16.76 4.96
CA GLY A 108 15.51 -15.41 5.37
C GLY A 108 15.95 -14.38 4.33
N SER A 109 15.35 -13.21 4.39
CA SER A 109 15.73 -12.09 3.54
C SER A 109 15.24 -10.77 4.12
N PHE A 110 15.90 -9.70 3.73
CA PHE A 110 15.46 -8.33 3.98
C PHE A 110 14.79 -7.77 2.72
N GLY A 111 13.63 -7.14 2.85
CA GLY A 111 12.82 -6.73 1.69
C GLY A 111 12.20 -5.33 1.78
N PHE A 112 12.38 -4.61 2.90
CA PHE A 112 11.65 -3.37 3.11
C PHE A 112 12.42 -2.37 3.95
N PHE A 113 12.53 -1.13 3.47
CA PHE A 113 12.97 0.00 4.26
C PHE A 113 11.83 0.98 4.53
N LYS A 114 11.64 1.36 5.79
CA LYS A 114 10.85 2.51 6.20
C LYS A 114 11.82 3.64 6.59
N PHE A 115 12.09 4.54 5.66
CA PHE A 115 12.87 5.74 5.94
C PHE A 115 11.94 6.85 6.43
N ASP A 116 12.18 7.31 7.66
CA ASP A 116 11.28 8.23 8.34
C ASP A 116 12.00 9.50 8.81
N GLY A 117 11.35 10.65 8.69
CA GLY A 117 11.99 11.94 8.98
C GLY A 117 13.15 12.24 8.02
N ILE A 118 12.92 12.12 6.73
CA ILE A 118 13.96 12.15 5.69
C ILE A 118 14.56 13.52 5.50
N SER A 119 13.74 14.55 5.52
CA SER A 119 14.21 15.92 5.44
C SER A 119 13.48 16.80 6.42
N ASP A 120 14.19 17.72 6.97
CA ASP A 120 13.62 18.81 7.73
C ASP A 120 13.25 19.97 6.80
N LEU A 121 12.27 19.78 6.01
CA LEU A 121 11.73 20.85 5.18
C LEU A 121 11.06 21.96 6.01
N GLY A 122 11.67 22.35 7.12
CA GLY A 122 11.22 23.40 8.00
C GLY A 122 10.58 22.91 9.29
N THR A 123 10.72 21.64 9.64
CA THR A 123 10.33 21.11 10.94
C THR A 123 11.51 21.12 11.92
N ALA A 124 11.25 20.89 13.21
CA ALA A 124 12.31 20.85 14.24
C ALA A 124 13.19 19.59 14.18
N LEU A 125 13.03 18.74 13.19
CA LEU A 125 13.61 17.39 13.16
C LEU A 125 14.94 17.28 12.40
N GLY A 126 15.37 18.32 11.70
CA GLY A 126 16.59 18.27 10.94
C GLY A 126 17.13 19.65 10.55
N PRO A 127 17.99 19.77 9.54
CA PRO A 127 18.54 21.04 9.13
C PRO A 127 17.44 21.97 8.61
N LYS A 128 17.53 23.25 8.93
CA LYS A 128 16.63 24.26 8.38
C LYS A 128 16.67 24.22 6.84
N PRO A 129 15.56 24.59 6.16
CA PRO A 129 15.55 24.70 4.71
C PRO A 129 16.75 25.51 4.22
N GLY A 130 17.46 24.96 3.25
CA GLY A 130 18.68 25.55 2.71
C GLY A 130 19.45 24.50 1.90
N ASP A 131 20.69 24.79 1.62
CA ASP A 131 21.53 23.95 0.74
C ASP A 131 21.63 22.48 1.18
N THR A 132 21.66 22.23 2.51
CA THR A 132 21.76 20.87 3.05
C THR A 132 20.47 20.03 2.93
N GLY A 133 19.31 20.65 2.78
CA GLY A 133 18.03 19.94 2.60
C GLY A 133 17.98 19.15 1.30
N ASN A 134 18.38 19.78 0.21
CA ASN A 134 18.47 19.14 -1.09
C ASN A 134 19.53 18.03 -1.11
N GLU A 135 20.70 18.29 -0.54
CA GLU A 135 21.78 17.29 -0.46
C GLU A 135 21.36 16.06 0.36
N ASN A 136 20.57 16.23 1.42
CA ASN A 136 20.02 15.12 2.19
C ASN A 136 19.01 14.31 1.37
N ALA A 137 18.11 14.97 0.64
CA ALA A 137 17.15 14.30 -0.24
C ALA A 137 17.86 13.52 -1.36
N GLU A 138 18.87 14.14 -1.99
CA GLU A 138 19.72 13.46 -2.97
C GLU A 138 20.49 12.30 -2.34
N GLY A 139 20.89 12.41 -1.08
CA GLY A 139 21.55 11.36 -0.33
C GLY A 139 20.67 10.11 -0.19
N ILE A 140 19.38 10.26 0.07
CA ILE A 140 18.42 9.15 0.12
C ILE A 140 18.31 8.51 -1.27
N ILE A 141 18.03 9.28 -2.30
CA ILE A 141 17.87 8.77 -3.68
C ILE A 141 19.13 7.99 -4.10
N ARG A 142 20.31 8.54 -3.85
CA ARG A 142 21.58 7.87 -4.18
C ARG A 142 21.76 6.55 -3.43
N MET A 143 21.33 6.48 -2.17
CA MET A 143 21.41 5.26 -1.36
C MET A 143 20.42 4.21 -1.86
N GLU A 144 19.17 4.57 -2.10
CA GLU A 144 18.15 3.67 -2.63
C GLU A 144 18.55 3.12 -4.00
N GLN A 145 19.08 3.98 -4.88
CA GLN A 145 19.61 3.57 -6.17
C GLN A 145 20.78 2.59 -6.02
N TYR A 146 21.76 2.90 -5.14
CA TYR A 146 22.87 2.00 -4.87
C TYR A 146 22.41 0.62 -4.39
N ILE A 147 21.42 0.57 -3.50
CA ILE A 147 20.87 -0.67 -2.96
C ILE A 147 20.22 -1.49 -4.08
N ARG A 148 19.39 -0.89 -4.92
CA ARG A 148 18.74 -1.59 -6.04
C ARG A 148 19.73 -2.11 -7.08
N GLU A 149 20.70 -1.30 -7.45
CA GLU A 149 21.65 -1.66 -8.50
C GLU A 149 22.70 -2.67 -8.03
N ASN A 150 23.09 -2.65 -6.75
CA ASN A 150 24.28 -3.39 -6.29
C ASN A 150 23.97 -4.48 -5.24
N LEU A 151 22.81 -4.43 -4.57
CA LEU A 151 22.50 -5.33 -3.46
C LEU A 151 21.27 -6.18 -3.74
N LYS A 152 20.13 -5.54 -4.03
CA LYS A 152 18.85 -6.22 -4.21
C LYS A 152 17.87 -5.36 -5.00
N GLU A 153 17.50 -5.78 -6.19
CA GLU A 153 16.63 -5.05 -7.11
C GLU A 153 15.18 -4.90 -6.58
N ASP A 154 14.62 -5.97 -6.01
CA ASP A 154 13.21 -6.06 -5.59
C ASP A 154 12.94 -5.55 -4.15
N ILE A 155 13.81 -4.67 -3.62
CA ILE A 155 13.61 -4.07 -2.31
C ILE A 155 12.54 -2.97 -2.37
N PHE A 156 11.69 -2.88 -1.36
CA PHE A 156 10.66 -1.85 -1.26
C PHE A 156 11.16 -0.67 -0.41
N PHE A 157 11.06 0.53 -0.94
CA PHE A 157 11.40 1.77 -0.25
C PHE A 157 10.15 2.57 0.08
N ASN A 158 9.88 2.72 1.38
CA ASN A 158 8.92 3.65 1.91
C ASN A 158 9.65 4.86 2.50
N THR A 159 9.52 6.02 1.88
CA THR A 159 10.03 7.27 2.40
C THR A 159 8.88 8.07 2.98
N THR A 160 8.86 8.22 4.30
CA THR A 160 7.70 8.76 5.00
C THR A 160 7.81 10.27 5.26
N VAL A 161 7.77 10.72 6.51
CA VAL A 161 7.75 12.13 6.89
C VAL A 161 8.92 12.91 6.30
N GLY A 162 8.61 14.03 5.70
CA GLY A 162 9.58 14.86 4.96
C GLY A 162 9.58 14.63 3.46
N THR A 163 8.70 13.75 2.96
CA THR A 163 8.44 13.60 1.54
C THR A 163 7.00 14.00 1.21
N TRP A 164 6.72 14.20 -0.05
CA TRP A 164 5.39 14.40 -0.61
C TRP A 164 5.37 13.92 -2.05
N ALA A 165 4.19 13.84 -2.65
CA ALA A 165 4.05 13.50 -4.05
C ALA A 165 4.89 14.42 -4.93
N SER A 166 5.93 13.87 -5.52
CA SER A 166 6.84 14.57 -6.41
C SER A 166 7.54 13.59 -7.36
N PRO A 167 7.68 13.94 -8.65
CA PRO A 167 8.47 13.14 -9.59
C PRO A 167 9.92 12.92 -9.14
N PHE A 168 10.44 13.77 -8.24
CA PHE A 168 11.76 13.60 -7.66
C PHE A 168 11.89 12.27 -6.92
N TRP A 169 10.92 11.93 -6.05
CA TRP A 169 10.91 10.71 -5.26
C TRP A 169 10.60 9.48 -6.10
N TYR A 170 9.61 9.59 -7.00
CA TYR A 170 9.12 8.43 -7.78
C TYR A 170 10.07 7.88 -8.83
N LYS A 171 11.28 8.43 -8.95
CA LYS A 171 12.35 7.82 -9.75
C LYS A 171 12.84 6.50 -9.16
N ILE A 172 12.77 6.36 -7.83
CA ILE A 172 13.37 5.22 -7.14
C ILE A 172 12.56 4.74 -5.94
N THR A 173 11.91 5.64 -5.20
CA THR A 173 11.08 5.35 -4.03
C THR A 173 9.74 4.75 -4.45
N ASP A 174 9.25 3.73 -3.72
CA ASP A 174 7.98 3.06 -4.04
C ASP A 174 6.78 3.72 -3.39
N ALA A 175 6.93 4.29 -2.18
CA ALA A 175 5.85 4.97 -1.49
C ALA A 175 6.33 6.19 -0.70
N THR A 176 5.55 7.28 -0.78
CA THR A 176 5.76 8.51 -0.02
C THR A 176 4.60 8.79 0.91
N TRP A 177 4.80 9.67 1.89
CA TRP A 177 3.80 10.00 2.90
C TRP A 177 2.66 10.86 2.35
N ARG A 178 1.42 10.54 2.75
CA ARG A 178 0.20 11.30 2.38
C ARG A 178 0.10 12.70 2.98
N GLN A 179 1.06 13.09 3.83
CA GLN A 179 1.10 14.36 4.58
C GLN A 179 0.18 14.45 5.80
N ASP A 180 0.42 15.48 6.61
CA ASP A 180 -0.24 15.84 7.86
C ASP A 180 -0.01 14.79 8.99
N ALA A 181 -0.85 14.77 10.02
CA ALA A 181 -0.65 13.97 11.21
C ALA A 181 -0.94 12.48 11.01
N ASP A 182 -0.35 11.64 11.84
CA ASP A 182 -0.60 10.20 11.85
C ASP A 182 -2.07 9.89 12.05
N TRP A 183 -2.71 10.62 12.95
CA TRP A 183 -4.16 10.50 13.20
C TRP A 183 -4.76 11.84 13.63
N LYS A 184 -5.97 12.07 13.19
CA LYS A 184 -6.89 13.13 13.63
C LYS A 184 -8.32 12.64 13.44
N LYS A 185 -9.26 13.42 13.95
CA LYS A 185 -10.69 13.19 13.73
C LYS A 185 -11.25 14.36 12.97
N ILE A 186 -12.09 14.09 12.00
CA ILE A 186 -12.79 15.13 11.23
C ILE A 186 -14.21 14.69 10.89
N GLY A 187 -15.06 15.69 10.64
CA GLY A 187 -16.47 15.48 10.32
C GLY A 187 -17.35 15.47 11.55
N THR A 188 -18.60 15.07 11.35
CA THR A 188 -19.64 15.06 12.38
C THR A 188 -19.93 13.68 12.95
N ASN A 189 -19.18 12.65 12.51
CA ASN A 189 -19.38 11.30 12.99
C ASN A 189 -18.92 11.17 14.46
N PRO A 190 -19.79 10.74 15.39
CA PRO A 190 -19.44 10.59 16.80
C PRO A 190 -18.52 9.39 17.06
N ASN A 191 -18.38 8.46 16.12
CA ASN A 191 -17.47 7.34 16.25
C ASN A 191 -16.05 7.76 15.85
N ASP A 192 -15.14 7.65 16.80
CA ASP A 192 -13.75 8.10 16.63
C ASP A 192 -13.02 7.39 15.50
N ARG A 193 -13.29 6.10 15.28
CA ARG A 193 -12.66 5.34 14.20
C ARG A 193 -13.19 5.77 12.83
N GLU A 194 -14.48 5.99 12.68
CA GLU A 194 -15.08 6.49 11.44
C GLU A 194 -14.61 7.91 11.13
N ALA A 195 -14.48 8.77 12.15
CA ALA A 195 -13.93 10.12 11.99
C ALA A 195 -12.43 10.10 11.59
N TRP A 196 -11.67 9.13 12.09
CA TRP A 196 -10.28 8.87 11.68
C TRP A 196 -10.16 8.41 10.22
N ILE A 197 -10.96 7.43 9.80
CA ILE A 197 -10.99 6.98 8.40
C ILE A 197 -11.30 8.17 7.48
N THR A 198 -12.32 8.97 7.85
CA THR A 198 -12.70 10.17 7.11
C THR A 198 -11.56 11.18 7.00
N TYR A 199 -10.84 11.43 8.10
CA TYR A 199 -9.69 12.32 8.10
C TYR A 199 -8.59 11.84 7.14
N ARG A 200 -8.19 10.57 7.26
CA ARG A 200 -7.15 9.98 6.41
C ARG A 200 -7.48 10.09 4.93
N ASP A 201 -8.70 9.70 4.58
CA ASP A 201 -9.12 9.67 3.19
C ASP A 201 -9.37 11.09 2.64
N MET A 202 -9.84 12.04 3.50
CA MET A 202 -9.93 13.45 3.13
C MET A 202 -8.56 14.08 2.83
N GLN A 203 -7.51 13.70 3.56
CA GLN A 203 -6.16 14.17 3.25
C GLN A 203 -5.70 13.69 1.88
N VAL A 204 -5.94 12.43 1.54
CA VAL A 204 -5.65 11.91 0.20
C VAL A 204 -6.47 12.67 -0.85
N TYR A 205 -7.77 12.87 -0.61
CA TYR A 205 -8.63 13.61 -1.54
C TYR A 205 -8.13 15.03 -1.77
N ASN A 206 -7.90 15.80 -0.71
CA ASN A 206 -7.53 17.21 -0.83
C ASN A 206 -6.13 17.43 -1.42
N ILE A 207 -5.17 16.55 -1.13
CA ILE A 207 -3.78 16.74 -1.54
C ILE A 207 -3.50 16.06 -2.89
N TYR A 208 -4.07 14.88 -3.13
CA TYR A 208 -3.70 14.05 -4.28
C TYR A 208 -4.80 13.95 -5.34
N VAL A 209 -6.06 14.10 -4.99
CA VAL A 209 -7.15 14.02 -5.97
C VAL A 209 -7.47 15.39 -6.54
N THR A 210 -7.68 16.41 -5.68
CA THR A 210 -8.09 17.74 -6.13
C THR A 210 -6.95 18.58 -6.67
N ASP A 211 -5.76 18.47 -6.08
CA ASP A 211 -4.57 19.19 -6.53
C ASP A 211 -3.91 18.56 -7.75
N SER A 212 -4.46 17.44 -8.23
CA SER A 212 -4.01 16.70 -9.41
C SER A 212 -2.50 16.43 -9.40
N PRO A 213 -1.96 15.84 -8.35
CA PRO A 213 -0.55 15.51 -8.31
C PRO A 213 -0.20 14.49 -9.40
N LEU A 214 1.02 14.58 -9.88
CA LEU A 214 1.56 13.68 -10.90
C LEU A 214 1.98 12.33 -10.32
N CYS A 215 1.15 11.74 -9.45
CA CYS A 215 1.44 10.45 -8.85
C CYS A 215 0.19 9.57 -8.73
N PRO A 216 0.32 8.27 -9.02
CA PRO A 216 -0.74 7.32 -8.75
C PRO A 216 -0.98 7.12 -7.25
N ILE A 217 -2.21 6.79 -6.85
CA ILE A 217 -2.54 6.53 -5.43
C ILE A 217 -1.73 5.36 -4.88
N ASN A 218 -1.36 4.38 -5.69
CA ASN A 218 -0.57 3.23 -5.26
C ASN A 218 0.85 3.59 -4.78
N THR A 219 1.33 4.79 -5.07
CA THR A 219 2.62 5.30 -4.58
C THR A 219 2.52 6.05 -3.26
N LEU A 220 1.34 6.05 -2.62
CA LEU A 220 1.11 6.70 -1.34
C LEU A 220 1.10 5.71 -0.19
N MET A 221 1.82 6.06 0.87
CA MET A 221 1.60 5.53 2.20
C MET A 221 0.41 6.28 2.82
N THR A 222 -0.75 5.63 2.87
CA THR A 222 -1.98 6.24 3.39
C THR A 222 -2.11 6.15 4.90
N HIS A 223 -1.17 5.50 5.58
CA HIS A 223 -1.23 5.01 6.95
C HIS A 223 -2.32 3.94 7.13
N GLY A 224 -1.91 2.71 7.34
CA GLY A 224 -2.81 1.56 7.33
C GLY A 224 -3.70 1.42 8.57
N PHE A 225 -3.90 0.19 8.99
CA PHE A 225 -4.75 -0.17 10.11
C PHE A 225 -3.95 -0.17 11.43
N ILE A 226 -4.27 0.77 12.34
CA ILE A 226 -3.65 0.90 13.65
C ILE A 226 -4.62 0.41 14.72
N LEU A 227 -4.28 -0.68 15.38
CA LEU A 227 -5.02 -1.28 16.48
C LEU A 227 -4.07 -1.56 17.65
N THR A 228 -3.89 -0.59 18.54
CA THR A 228 -2.99 -0.67 19.69
C THR A 228 -3.67 -0.21 20.96
N GLU A 229 -3.14 -0.59 22.13
CA GLU A 229 -3.60 -0.07 23.43
C GLU A 229 -3.25 1.42 23.61
N HIS A 230 -2.30 1.92 22.84
CA HIS A 230 -1.84 3.30 22.87
C HIS A 230 -2.50 4.11 21.76
N GLY A 231 -3.12 5.22 22.14
CA GLY A 231 -3.72 6.16 21.22
C GLY A 231 -5.26 6.19 21.22
N ASP A 232 -5.78 7.34 20.85
CA ASP A 232 -7.23 7.61 20.91
C ASP A 232 -8.02 6.85 19.85
N VAL A 233 -7.35 6.45 18.75
CA VAL A 233 -8.01 5.74 17.64
C VAL A 233 -8.52 4.34 18.01
N SER A 234 -8.00 3.73 19.07
CA SER A 234 -8.47 2.43 19.57
C SER A 234 -9.62 2.52 20.56
N LYS A 235 -9.95 3.74 21.02
CA LYS A 235 -11.09 3.95 21.90
C LYS A 235 -12.40 3.79 21.13
N ASN A 236 -13.40 3.17 21.75
CA ASN A 236 -14.73 2.97 21.18
C ASN A 236 -14.76 2.18 19.86
N MET A 237 -13.74 1.36 19.60
CA MET A 237 -13.72 0.51 18.44
C MET A 237 -14.64 -0.69 18.62
N ASN A 238 -15.45 -0.96 17.60
CA ASN A 238 -16.23 -2.18 17.46
C ASN A 238 -15.81 -2.95 16.18
N TYR A 239 -16.43 -4.09 15.95
CA TYR A 239 -16.09 -4.93 14.80
C TYR A 239 -16.37 -4.23 13.48
N GLU A 240 -17.52 -3.58 13.33
CA GLU A 240 -17.97 -2.96 12.09
C GLU A 240 -17.04 -1.83 11.64
N ASN A 241 -16.67 -0.94 12.55
CA ASN A 241 -15.77 0.17 12.18
C ASN A 241 -14.32 -0.28 11.95
N ALA A 242 -13.86 -1.33 12.64
CA ALA A 242 -12.56 -1.95 12.36
C ALA A 242 -12.54 -2.62 10.98
N LEU A 243 -13.62 -3.32 10.61
CA LEU A 243 -13.75 -3.93 9.29
C LEU A 243 -13.85 -2.87 8.18
N ASN A 244 -14.58 -1.77 8.41
CA ASN A 244 -14.64 -0.64 7.48
C ASN A 244 -13.26 -0.07 7.20
N GLU A 245 -12.44 0.12 8.25
CA GLU A 245 -11.07 0.64 8.08
C GLU A 245 -10.18 -0.34 7.31
N LEU A 246 -10.22 -1.63 7.63
CA LEU A 246 -9.50 -2.66 6.88
C LEU A 246 -9.90 -2.65 5.41
N ARG A 247 -11.21 -2.63 5.11
CA ARG A 247 -11.71 -2.57 3.73
C ARG A 247 -11.19 -1.33 2.99
N CYS A 248 -11.24 -0.15 3.60
CA CYS A 248 -10.70 1.07 3.01
C CYS A 248 -9.19 0.97 2.75
N ALA A 249 -8.42 0.49 3.74
CA ALA A 249 -6.97 0.37 3.64
C ALA A 249 -6.52 -0.58 2.52
N PHE A 250 -7.26 -1.66 2.27
CA PHE A 250 -6.95 -2.62 1.21
C PHE A 250 -7.50 -2.21 -0.15
N ALA A 251 -8.61 -1.47 -0.20
CA ALA A 251 -9.28 -1.09 -1.44
C ALA A 251 -8.68 0.14 -2.11
N CYS A 252 -7.97 1.00 -1.38
CA CYS A 252 -7.45 2.27 -1.91
C CYS A 252 -6.33 2.09 -2.96
N GLY A 253 -5.89 0.87 -3.23
CA GLY A 253 -4.87 0.58 -4.22
C GLY A 253 -3.45 0.97 -3.78
N SER A 254 -3.25 1.41 -2.54
CA SER A 254 -1.90 1.67 -2.03
C SER A 254 -1.02 0.42 -2.17
N GLY A 255 0.17 0.58 -2.72
CA GLY A 255 1.17 -0.49 -2.82
C GLY A 255 1.68 -0.97 -1.45
N MET A 256 1.32 -0.24 -0.39
CA MET A 256 1.69 -0.50 0.99
C MET A 256 0.48 -0.34 1.91
N VAL A 257 0.11 -1.41 2.60
CA VAL A 257 -0.85 -1.40 3.70
C VAL A 257 -0.10 -1.70 4.99
N GLU A 258 -0.02 -0.71 5.85
CA GLU A 258 0.67 -0.82 7.14
C GLU A 258 -0.27 -1.41 8.20
N LEU A 259 0.18 -2.41 8.96
CA LEU A 259 -0.62 -3.12 9.94
C LEU A 259 0.07 -3.05 11.31
N TYR A 260 -0.36 -2.13 12.16
CA TYR A 260 0.03 -2.03 13.56
C TYR A 260 -1.02 -2.70 14.44
N ASN A 261 -0.96 -4.02 14.58
CA ASN A 261 -2.01 -4.79 15.22
C ASN A 261 -1.54 -5.42 16.54
N ASP A 262 -2.15 -4.99 17.64
CA ASP A 262 -2.09 -5.73 18.91
C ASP A 262 -2.94 -6.99 18.79
N TYR A 263 -2.32 -8.15 18.95
CA TYR A 263 -2.99 -9.44 18.81
C TYR A 263 -4.09 -9.65 19.86
N LYS A 264 -3.92 -9.10 21.08
CA LYS A 264 -4.93 -9.23 22.13
C LYS A 264 -6.20 -8.45 21.81
N LEU A 265 -6.04 -7.28 21.18
CA LEU A 265 -7.18 -6.49 20.71
C LEU A 265 -7.85 -7.17 19.52
N MET A 266 -7.08 -7.69 18.57
CA MET A 266 -7.61 -8.48 17.45
C MET A 266 -8.41 -9.70 17.94
N ASP A 267 -7.93 -10.42 18.96
CA ASP A 267 -8.60 -11.59 19.52
C ASP A 267 -9.91 -11.23 20.26
N LYS A 268 -9.98 -10.05 20.86
CA LYS A 268 -11.18 -9.58 21.59
C LYS A 268 -12.31 -9.13 20.67
N ILE A 269 -11.99 -8.50 19.54
CA ILE A 269 -13.00 -7.94 18.66
C ILE A 269 -13.72 -9.09 17.95
N ASN A 270 -15.02 -9.21 18.23
CA ASN A 270 -15.90 -10.24 17.68
C ASN A 270 -15.28 -11.66 17.71
N ASN A 271 -14.74 -12.03 18.88
CA ASN A 271 -14.10 -13.33 19.11
C ASN A 271 -12.99 -13.66 18.08
N GLY A 272 -12.22 -12.67 17.66
CA GLY A 272 -11.10 -12.84 16.74
C GLY A 272 -11.50 -12.94 15.27
N LYS A 273 -12.74 -12.63 14.90
CA LYS A 273 -13.19 -12.67 13.48
C LYS A 273 -12.36 -11.74 12.58
N LEU A 274 -11.84 -10.63 13.10
CA LEU A 274 -10.97 -9.73 12.33
C LEU A 274 -9.74 -10.42 11.72
N TRP A 275 -9.27 -11.53 12.29
CA TRP A 275 -8.17 -12.29 11.70
C TRP A 275 -8.57 -12.98 10.39
N SER A 276 -9.78 -13.54 10.32
CA SER A 276 -10.28 -14.11 9.06
C SER A 276 -10.53 -13.02 8.02
N ASP A 277 -11.12 -11.90 8.44
CA ASP A 277 -11.40 -10.78 7.54
C ASP A 277 -10.10 -10.18 6.97
N LEU A 278 -9.08 -10.03 7.81
CA LEU A 278 -7.75 -9.60 7.38
C LEU A 278 -7.12 -10.61 6.41
N ALA A 279 -7.26 -11.92 6.68
CA ALA A 279 -6.76 -12.95 5.77
C ALA A 279 -7.42 -12.89 4.41
N ASP A 280 -8.75 -12.71 4.38
CA ASP A 280 -9.51 -12.62 3.14
C ASP A 280 -9.19 -11.33 2.36
N LEU A 281 -8.96 -10.21 3.05
CA LEU A 281 -8.53 -8.96 2.43
C LEU A 281 -7.10 -9.06 1.85
N ILE A 282 -6.16 -9.73 2.52
CA ILE A 282 -4.81 -9.97 1.99
C ILE A 282 -4.88 -10.84 0.72
N LYS A 283 -5.69 -11.90 0.73
CA LYS A 283 -5.93 -12.73 -0.48
C LYS A 283 -6.54 -11.90 -1.59
N TRP A 284 -7.61 -11.15 -1.28
CA TRP A 284 -8.29 -10.30 -2.24
C TRP A 284 -7.34 -9.27 -2.88
N GLN A 285 -6.51 -8.60 -2.09
CA GLN A 285 -5.52 -7.65 -2.61
C GLN A 285 -4.50 -8.34 -3.51
N LYS A 286 -4.00 -9.50 -3.11
CA LYS A 286 -3.06 -10.29 -3.90
C LYS A 286 -3.66 -10.73 -5.24
N ASP A 287 -4.92 -11.19 -5.22
CA ASP A 287 -5.63 -11.67 -6.41
C ASP A 287 -6.04 -10.53 -7.35
N ASN A 288 -6.06 -9.29 -6.86
CA ASN A 288 -6.39 -8.08 -7.60
C ASN A 288 -5.21 -7.13 -7.80
N ALA A 289 -3.98 -7.53 -7.47
CA ALA A 289 -2.80 -6.67 -7.55
C ALA A 289 -2.57 -6.08 -8.95
N ASP A 290 -2.87 -6.86 -9.99
CA ASP A 290 -2.75 -6.46 -11.40
C ASP A 290 -3.70 -5.33 -11.80
N VAL A 291 -4.89 -5.26 -11.21
CA VAL A 291 -5.86 -4.21 -11.51
C VAL A 291 -5.74 -3.05 -10.53
N LEU A 292 -5.41 -3.30 -9.27
CA LEU A 292 -5.24 -2.26 -8.24
C LEU A 292 -4.09 -1.28 -8.55
N MET A 293 -3.18 -1.63 -9.44
CA MET A 293 -2.16 -0.70 -9.95
C MET A 293 -2.77 0.51 -10.68
N ASP A 294 -3.99 0.39 -11.18
CA ASP A 294 -4.75 1.45 -11.82
C ASP A 294 -5.79 2.10 -10.88
N ALA A 295 -5.66 1.91 -9.58
CA ALA A 295 -6.62 2.43 -8.62
C ALA A 295 -6.69 3.96 -8.66
N HIS A 296 -7.91 4.47 -8.75
CA HIS A 296 -8.23 5.88 -8.77
C HIS A 296 -9.44 6.19 -7.88
N TRP A 297 -9.66 7.47 -7.62
CA TRP A 297 -10.73 7.95 -6.76
C TRP A 297 -12.08 7.95 -7.46
N VAL A 298 -13.14 7.60 -6.71
CA VAL A 298 -14.54 7.67 -7.18
C VAL A 298 -15.36 8.46 -6.18
N GLY A 299 -16.26 9.30 -6.68
CA GLY A 299 -17.21 10.06 -5.87
C GLY A 299 -16.63 11.36 -5.32
N GLY A 300 -17.16 11.77 -4.18
CA GLY A 300 -16.96 13.11 -3.65
C GLY A 300 -15.88 13.20 -2.57
N ASN A 301 -15.97 14.28 -1.77
CA ASN A 301 -15.06 14.55 -0.66
C ASN A 301 -15.52 13.80 0.61
N PRO A 302 -14.66 13.05 1.27
CA PRO A 302 -14.99 12.43 2.57
C PRO A 302 -15.56 13.40 3.59
N TRP A 303 -15.06 14.64 3.59
CA TRP A 303 -15.57 15.75 4.38
C TRP A 303 -15.26 17.10 3.72
N ASN A 304 -16.28 17.77 3.21
CA ASN A 304 -16.14 19.05 2.50
C ASN A 304 -16.23 20.29 3.43
N GLY A 305 -16.20 20.10 4.75
CA GLY A 305 -16.38 21.15 5.75
C GLY A 305 -17.81 21.26 6.31
N TYR A 306 -18.79 20.67 5.64
CA TYR A 306 -20.21 20.74 6.02
C TYR A 306 -20.88 19.37 6.03
N SER A 307 -20.51 18.48 5.13
CA SER A 307 -21.13 17.17 4.97
C SER A 307 -20.13 16.11 4.51
N HIS A 308 -20.44 14.86 4.84
CA HIS A 308 -19.80 13.69 4.24
C HIS A 308 -20.42 13.40 2.89
N GLU A 309 -19.60 13.10 1.88
CA GLU A 309 -20.05 12.60 0.59
C GLU A 309 -19.68 11.14 0.44
N ILE A 310 -20.39 10.37 -0.40
CA ILE A 310 -19.98 9.03 -0.76
C ILE A 310 -18.75 9.12 -1.65
N TYR A 311 -17.76 8.33 -1.33
CA TYR A 311 -16.50 8.21 -2.08
C TYR A 311 -15.99 6.79 -2.07
N GLY A 312 -14.91 6.56 -2.79
CA GLY A 312 -14.21 5.30 -2.76
C GLY A 312 -13.13 5.20 -3.81
N TRP A 313 -12.88 3.99 -4.23
CA TRP A 313 -11.83 3.67 -5.18
C TRP A 313 -12.33 2.69 -6.22
N ALA A 314 -11.82 2.82 -7.42
CA ALA A 314 -12.06 1.87 -8.49
C ALA A 314 -10.78 1.63 -9.29
N ALA A 315 -10.75 0.52 -10.00
CA ALA A 315 -9.69 0.17 -10.91
C ALA A 315 -10.22 -0.69 -12.05
N TRP A 316 -9.61 -0.58 -13.24
CA TRP A 316 -9.99 -1.36 -14.41
C TRP A 316 -8.77 -1.58 -15.32
N ASN A 317 -8.58 -2.80 -15.80
CA ASN A 317 -7.45 -3.14 -16.69
C ASN A 317 -7.88 -3.71 -18.06
N GLY A 318 -9.13 -3.51 -18.44
CA GLY A 318 -9.69 -4.02 -19.69
C GLY A 318 -10.32 -5.41 -19.58
N LYS A 319 -10.17 -6.11 -18.47
CA LYS A 319 -10.74 -7.45 -18.24
C LYS A 319 -11.39 -7.57 -16.88
N LYS A 320 -10.77 -6.98 -15.89
CA LYS A 320 -11.08 -7.08 -14.48
C LYS A 320 -11.25 -5.69 -13.92
N SER A 321 -12.10 -5.54 -12.95
CA SER A 321 -12.30 -4.28 -12.24
C SER A 321 -12.48 -4.50 -10.75
N THR A 322 -12.26 -3.44 -9.97
CA THR A 322 -12.67 -3.33 -8.58
C THR A 322 -13.44 -2.03 -8.40
N LEU A 323 -14.45 -2.06 -7.55
CA LEU A 323 -15.20 -0.88 -7.13
C LEU A 323 -15.44 -0.97 -5.64
N THR A 324 -15.00 0.03 -4.90
CA THR A 324 -15.26 0.16 -3.47
C THR A 324 -15.89 1.51 -3.20
N LEU A 325 -16.97 1.54 -2.45
CA LEU A 325 -17.65 2.76 -2.06
C LEU A 325 -17.82 2.81 -0.54
N ARG A 326 -17.61 3.99 0.04
CA ARG A 326 -17.78 4.28 1.46
C ARG A 326 -18.77 5.41 1.71
N ASN A 327 -19.67 5.19 2.65
CA ASN A 327 -20.44 6.22 3.32
C ASN A 327 -19.93 6.42 4.75
N GLY A 328 -19.26 7.54 5.03
CA GLY A 328 -18.77 7.90 6.37
C GLY A 328 -19.76 8.70 7.21
N ASP A 329 -20.98 8.92 6.71
CA ASP A 329 -22.04 9.63 7.43
C ASP A 329 -22.82 8.70 8.37
N VAL A 330 -23.43 9.27 9.40
CA VAL A 330 -24.35 8.59 10.32
C VAL A 330 -25.75 8.36 9.73
N ALA A 331 -26.00 8.81 8.53
CA ALA A 331 -27.23 8.59 7.77
C ALA A 331 -26.96 7.84 6.46
N ALA A 332 -27.94 7.11 5.98
CA ALA A 332 -27.85 6.53 4.64
C ALA A 332 -27.76 7.62 3.57
N LYS A 333 -26.97 7.38 2.55
CA LYS A 333 -26.76 8.30 1.40
C LYS A 333 -26.78 7.57 0.08
N SER A 334 -27.09 8.29 -0.99
CA SER A 334 -27.09 7.73 -2.33
C SER A 334 -26.09 8.45 -3.23
N ILE A 335 -25.50 7.70 -4.14
CA ILE A 335 -24.66 8.20 -5.23
C ILE A 335 -25.22 7.71 -6.56
N THR A 336 -25.25 8.57 -7.56
CA THR A 336 -25.61 8.19 -8.94
C THR A 336 -24.38 8.27 -9.82
N LEU A 337 -24.04 7.19 -10.49
CA LEU A 337 -22.89 7.08 -11.37
C LEU A 337 -23.15 6.05 -12.50
N THR A 338 -22.28 6.04 -13.50
CA THR A 338 -22.16 4.93 -14.46
C THR A 338 -20.88 4.15 -14.17
N LEU A 339 -20.82 2.87 -14.60
CA LEU A 339 -19.57 2.11 -14.48
C LEU A 339 -18.46 2.73 -15.34
N ARG A 340 -18.80 3.35 -16.47
CA ARG A 340 -17.83 4.11 -17.27
C ARG A 340 -17.15 5.21 -16.46
N GLN A 341 -17.94 6.00 -15.72
CA GLN A 341 -17.40 7.07 -14.88
C GLN A 341 -16.59 6.53 -13.71
N ALA A 342 -17.12 5.51 -13.02
CA ALA A 342 -16.48 4.97 -11.84
C ALA A 342 -15.17 4.23 -12.16
N LEU A 343 -15.09 3.56 -13.30
CA LEU A 343 -13.94 2.74 -13.70
C LEU A 343 -13.04 3.44 -14.75
N GLU A 344 -13.33 4.71 -15.08
CA GLU A 344 -12.60 5.50 -16.10
C GLU A 344 -12.46 4.77 -17.46
N ILE A 345 -13.53 4.02 -17.86
CA ILE A 345 -13.51 3.25 -19.10
C ILE A 345 -13.49 4.22 -20.28
N PRO A 346 -12.53 4.09 -21.22
CA PRO A 346 -12.44 4.94 -22.40
C PRO A 346 -13.73 4.99 -23.21
N ALA A 347 -14.08 6.17 -23.76
CA ALA A 347 -15.32 6.40 -24.48
C ALA A 347 -15.53 5.50 -25.72
N ASN A 348 -14.45 5.00 -26.30
CA ASN A 348 -14.47 4.11 -27.46
C ASN A 348 -14.67 2.62 -27.09
N ILE A 349 -14.75 2.28 -25.80
CA ILE A 349 -15.01 0.94 -25.31
C ILE A 349 -16.46 0.86 -24.85
N SER A 350 -17.21 -0.07 -25.39
CA SER A 350 -18.58 -0.41 -24.98
C SER A 350 -18.61 -1.85 -24.43
N GLY A 351 -19.55 -2.14 -23.55
CA GLY A 351 -19.68 -3.47 -23.00
C GLY A 351 -20.53 -3.49 -21.73
N LYS A 352 -20.53 -4.66 -21.10
CA LYS A 352 -21.22 -4.88 -19.83
C LYS A 352 -20.26 -5.49 -18.84
N ILE A 353 -20.39 -5.12 -17.59
CA ILE A 353 -19.60 -5.64 -16.46
C ILE A 353 -20.55 -6.34 -15.49
N ILE A 354 -20.12 -7.47 -14.98
CA ILE A 354 -20.81 -8.20 -13.91
C ILE A 354 -20.05 -7.91 -12.62
N LEU A 355 -20.72 -7.24 -11.68
CA LEU A 355 -20.18 -6.97 -10.35
C LEU A 355 -20.63 -8.04 -9.37
N THR A 356 -19.67 -8.53 -8.57
CA THR A 356 -19.92 -9.50 -7.49
C THR A 356 -19.22 -9.04 -6.21
N LYS A 357 -19.84 -9.28 -5.07
CA LYS A 357 -19.20 -9.06 -3.78
C LYS A 357 -18.06 -10.08 -3.56
N PRO A 358 -16.90 -9.66 -3.06
CA PRO A 358 -15.79 -10.57 -2.84
C PRO A 358 -15.88 -11.36 -1.52
N PHE A 359 -16.79 -10.97 -0.61
CA PHE A 359 -16.95 -11.56 0.71
C PHE A 359 -18.39 -11.98 0.95
N ASP A 360 -18.61 -13.24 1.34
CA ASP A 360 -19.95 -13.82 1.53
C ASP A 360 -20.78 -13.10 2.60
N ASP A 361 -20.13 -12.54 3.62
CA ASP A 361 -20.78 -11.83 4.71
C ASP A 361 -21.08 -10.36 4.41
N GLN A 362 -20.66 -9.83 3.25
CA GLN A 362 -21.05 -8.50 2.82
C GLN A 362 -22.53 -8.48 2.44
N ALA A 363 -23.28 -7.53 3.00
CA ALA A 363 -24.69 -7.33 2.66
C ALA A 363 -24.88 -6.97 1.16
N ALA A 364 -26.10 -7.14 0.65
CA ALA A 364 -26.46 -6.61 -0.65
C ALA A 364 -26.50 -5.08 -0.60
N LEU A 365 -26.10 -4.43 -1.70
CA LEU A 365 -26.15 -2.98 -1.84
C LEU A 365 -27.43 -2.58 -2.57
N GLU A 366 -28.22 -1.67 -1.98
CA GLU A 366 -29.42 -1.14 -2.60
C GLU A 366 -29.08 -0.43 -3.91
N GLY A 367 -29.80 -0.77 -4.98
CA GLY A 367 -29.57 -0.24 -6.33
C GLY A 367 -28.61 -1.06 -7.18
N LEU A 368 -28.03 -2.13 -6.66
CA LEU A 368 -27.18 -3.07 -7.39
C LEU A 368 -27.72 -4.50 -7.30
N THR A 369 -27.97 -5.11 -8.45
CA THR A 369 -28.24 -6.55 -8.53
C THR A 369 -26.93 -7.29 -8.80
N GLU A 370 -26.47 -8.04 -7.81
CA GLU A 370 -25.23 -8.82 -7.92
C GLU A 370 -25.33 -9.88 -9.01
N GLY A 371 -24.30 -10.03 -9.82
CA GLY A 371 -24.23 -11.04 -10.86
C GLY A 371 -24.99 -10.69 -12.16
N GLU A 372 -25.70 -9.57 -12.21
CA GLU A 372 -26.29 -9.06 -13.46
C GLU A 372 -25.26 -8.33 -14.32
N ALA A 373 -25.43 -8.46 -15.64
CA ALA A 373 -24.58 -7.78 -16.62
C ALA A 373 -25.04 -6.33 -16.81
N ILE A 374 -24.34 -5.39 -16.25
CA ILE A 374 -24.63 -3.96 -16.25
C ILE A 374 -23.92 -3.31 -17.42
N ASP A 375 -24.66 -2.58 -18.27
CA ASP A 375 -24.07 -1.77 -19.33
C ASP A 375 -23.20 -0.66 -18.72
N VAL A 376 -22.01 -0.45 -19.27
CA VAL A 376 -21.05 0.53 -18.71
C VAL A 376 -21.60 1.97 -18.69
N ASP A 377 -22.56 2.28 -19.55
CA ASP A 377 -23.22 3.60 -19.63
C ASP A 377 -24.55 3.66 -18.88
N GLN A 378 -25.01 2.55 -18.31
CA GLN A 378 -26.22 2.52 -17.49
C GLN A 378 -26.04 3.35 -16.22
N GLN A 379 -26.96 4.26 -15.95
CA GLN A 379 -27.04 4.99 -14.69
C GLN A 379 -27.43 4.05 -13.55
N LEU A 380 -26.63 4.04 -12.49
CA LEU A 380 -26.87 3.32 -11.25
C LEU A 380 -27.06 4.34 -10.13
N THR A 381 -28.12 4.21 -9.36
CA THR A 381 -28.30 4.93 -8.09
C THR A 381 -28.12 3.93 -6.95
N LEU A 382 -27.00 4.07 -6.22
CA LEU A 382 -26.60 3.17 -5.16
C LEU A 382 -26.80 3.83 -3.81
N THR A 383 -27.53 3.18 -2.90
CA THR A 383 -27.80 3.71 -1.55
C THR A 383 -26.99 2.94 -0.51
N LEU A 384 -26.05 3.62 0.13
CA LEU A 384 -25.19 3.07 1.14
C LEU A 384 -25.75 3.38 2.53
N PRO A 385 -25.91 2.37 3.41
CA PRO A 385 -26.22 2.60 4.82
C PRO A 385 -25.21 3.52 5.52
N ALA A 386 -25.57 4.03 6.68
CA ALA A 386 -24.65 4.79 7.53
C ALA A 386 -23.40 3.98 7.85
N ASN A 387 -22.24 4.61 7.91
CA ASN A 387 -20.96 4.01 8.33
C ASN A 387 -20.67 2.67 7.62
N SER A 388 -20.73 2.66 6.30
CA SER A 388 -20.61 1.43 5.54
C SER A 388 -19.54 1.50 4.44
N VAL A 389 -18.95 0.35 4.15
CA VAL A 389 -18.03 0.13 3.03
C VAL A 389 -18.48 -1.10 2.24
N PHE A 390 -18.67 -0.93 0.95
CA PHE A 390 -19.02 -2.00 0.01
C PHE A 390 -17.93 -2.19 -1.01
N MET A 391 -17.49 -3.42 -1.20
CA MET A 391 -16.46 -3.81 -2.15
C MET A 391 -17.06 -4.73 -3.23
N PHE A 392 -16.63 -4.55 -4.47
CA PHE A 392 -17.04 -5.40 -5.59
C PHE A 392 -15.83 -5.71 -6.47
N GLY A 393 -15.79 -6.95 -6.97
CA GLY A 393 -14.99 -7.34 -8.11
C GLY A 393 -15.85 -7.35 -9.36
N GLY A 394 -15.28 -6.96 -10.49
CA GLY A 394 -16.00 -6.94 -11.77
C GLY A 394 -15.25 -7.68 -12.86
N VAL A 395 -16.00 -8.36 -13.71
CA VAL A 395 -15.49 -9.03 -14.93
C VAL A 395 -16.35 -8.62 -16.12
N GLU A 396 -15.76 -8.56 -17.33
CA GLU A 396 -16.54 -8.31 -18.53
C GLU A 396 -17.56 -9.45 -18.77
N ALA A 397 -18.78 -9.10 -19.14
CA ALA A 397 -19.85 -10.08 -19.31
C ALA A 397 -19.54 -11.14 -20.38
N ASN A 398 -18.75 -10.76 -21.40
CA ASN A 398 -18.31 -11.69 -22.44
C ASN A 398 -17.23 -12.67 -21.93
N ASP A 399 -16.42 -12.28 -20.95
CA ASP A 399 -15.42 -13.14 -20.33
C ASP A 399 -16.02 -14.11 -19.30
N ALA A 400 -17.13 -13.73 -18.67
CA ALA A 400 -17.86 -14.62 -17.74
C ALA A 400 -18.42 -15.89 -18.44
N THR A 401 -18.74 -15.79 -19.74
CA THR A 401 -19.10 -16.95 -20.57
C THR A 401 -17.87 -17.71 -21.09
N ALA A 402 -16.73 -17.03 -21.25
CA ALA A 402 -15.48 -17.61 -21.74
C ALA A 402 -14.77 -18.46 -20.66
N ILE A 403 -14.93 -18.15 -19.36
CA ILE A 403 -14.32 -18.94 -18.27
C ILE A 403 -14.81 -20.41 -18.28
N LYS A 404 -16.00 -20.69 -18.81
CA LYS A 404 -16.47 -22.07 -19.00
C LYS A 404 -15.81 -22.83 -20.19
N ASN A 405 -15.18 -22.10 -21.12
CA ASN A 405 -14.62 -22.68 -22.36
C ASN A 405 -13.08 -22.61 -22.47
N VAL A 406 -12.38 -21.89 -21.58
CA VAL A 406 -10.90 -21.68 -21.69
C VAL A 406 -10.08 -22.85 -21.15
N VAL A 407 -10.69 -23.83 -20.48
CA VAL A 407 -9.94 -25.00 -20.00
C VAL A 407 -9.44 -25.94 -21.15
N ASN A 408 -9.84 -25.71 -22.41
CA ASN A 408 -9.53 -26.67 -23.48
C ASN A 408 -8.81 -26.17 -24.74
N ASN A 409 -8.45 -24.87 -24.91
CA ASN A 409 -7.94 -24.41 -26.22
C ASN A 409 -6.65 -23.57 -26.27
N GLU A 410 -5.96 -23.29 -25.18
CA GLU A 410 -4.74 -22.45 -25.24
C GLU A 410 -3.40 -23.17 -25.51
N THR A 411 -3.38 -24.48 -25.59
CA THR A 411 -2.15 -25.25 -25.82
C THR A 411 -1.75 -25.39 -27.30
N GLU A 412 -2.61 -25.08 -28.25
CA GLU A 412 -2.31 -25.30 -29.68
C GLU A 412 -1.82 -24.07 -30.47
N THR A 413 -1.92 -22.87 -29.97
CA THR A 413 -1.74 -21.64 -30.79
C THR A 413 -0.38 -20.99 -30.71
N LEU A 414 0.45 -21.29 -29.71
CA LEU A 414 1.77 -20.66 -29.56
C LEU A 414 2.89 -21.29 -30.40
N ALA A 415 2.76 -22.55 -30.78
CA ALA A 415 3.80 -23.26 -31.51
C ALA A 415 4.03 -22.72 -32.96
N ASN A 416 3.01 -22.09 -33.55
CA ASN A 416 3.05 -21.57 -34.91
C ASN A 416 2.92 -20.03 -35.03
N ALA A 417 2.97 -19.31 -33.93
CA ALA A 417 2.83 -17.84 -33.94
C ALA A 417 4.13 -17.18 -34.41
N THR A 418 4.02 -16.23 -35.33
CA THR A 418 5.14 -15.36 -35.71
C THR A 418 5.21 -14.22 -34.70
N PHE A 419 6.33 -14.10 -34.01
CA PHE A 419 6.59 -13.03 -33.05
C PHE A 419 7.46 -11.93 -33.67
N TYR A 420 7.26 -10.72 -33.21
CA TYR A 420 8.01 -9.53 -33.59
C TYR A 420 8.57 -8.86 -32.32
N ASP A 421 9.72 -8.23 -32.42
CA ASP A 421 10.26 -7.36 -31.37
C ASP A 421 9.49 -6.01 -31.34
N LEU A 422 9.79 -5.17 -30.36
CA LEU A 422 9.15 -3.86 -30.22
C LEU A 422 9.47 -2.89 -31.36
N SER A 423 10.44 -3.18 -32.22
CA SER A 423 10.77 -2.42 -33.44
C SER A 423 10.05 -2.96 -34.69
N GLY A 424 9.20 -3.98 -34.53
CA GLY A 424 8.44 -4.59 -35.62
C GLY A 424 9.24 -5.59 -36.47
N ARG A 425 10.44 -6.01 -36.05
CA ARG A 425 11.23 -7.03 -36.76
C ARG A 425 10.82 -8.42 -36.26
N LYS A 426 10.80 -9.38 -37.17
CA LYS A 426 10.52 -10.79 -36.81
C LYS A 426 11.55 -11.27 -35.78
N ALA A 427 11.06 -11.70 -34.64
CA ALA A 427 11.91 -12.15 -33.53
C ALA A 427 12.50 -13.53 -33.86
N THR A 428 13.83 -13.61 -33.82
CA THR A 428 14.58 -14.87 -33.91
C THR A 428 14.93 -15.46 -32.57
N ALA A 429 14.90 -14.65 -31.50
CA ALA A 429 15.12 -15.08 -30.12
C ALA A 429 13.79 -15.26 -29.38
N LYS A 430 13.73 -16.29 -28.54
CA LYS A 430 12.53 -16.61 -27.74
C LYS A 430 12.57 -16.02 -26.33
N HIS A 431 13.26 -14.89 -26.13
CA HIS A 431 13.36 -14.21 -24.85
C HIS A 431 13.08 -12.71 -25.00
N GLY A 432 12.46 -12.12 -24.00
CA GLY A 432 12.18 -10.69 -23.95
C GLY A 432 10.72 -10.34 -24.21
N VAL A 433 10.47 -9.07 -24.58
CA VAL A 433 9.13 -8.58 -24.91
C VAL A 433 8.89 -8.76 -26.40
N LEU A 434 7.91 -9.60 -26.74
CA LEU A 434 7.53 -9.95 -28.10
C LEU A 434 6.09 -9.56 -28.38
N VAL A 435 5.77 -9.27 -29.64
CA VAL A 435 4.41 -8.92 -30.08
C VAL A 435 3.97 -9.93 -31.14
N SER A 436 2.76 -10.45 -31.02
CA SER A 436 2.11 -11.26 -32.05
C SER A 436 0.61 -11.00 -32.05
N LYS A 437 0.01 -10.79 -33.24
CA LYS A 437 -1.43 -10.54 -33.42
C LYS A 437 -1.98 -9.46 -32.47
N ASN A 438 -1.28 -8.32 -32.32
CA ASN A 438 -1.62 -7.20 -31.45
C ASN A 438 -1.60 -7.52 -29.93
N LYS A 439 -1.02 -8.65 -29.54
CA LYS A 439 -0.82 -8.99 -28.13
C LYS A 439 0.68 -8.93 -27.79
N LYS A 440 1.00 -8.48 -26.59
CA LYS A 440 2.35 -8.40 -26.03
C LYS A 440 2.60 -9.65 -25.18
N TYR A 441 3.74 -10.28 -25.38
CA TYR A 441 4.18 -11.47 -24.66
C TYR A 441 5.50 -11.18 -23.96
N ILE A 442 5.62 -11.60 -22.71
CA ILE A 442 6.91 -11.61 -22.01
C ILE A 442 7.38 -13.05 -21.98
N VAL A 443 8.43 -13.34 -22.73
CA VAL A 443 9.02 -14.70 -22.79
C VAL A 443 10.29 -14.67 -21.95
N ARG A 444 10.30 -15.45 -20.90
CA ARG A 444 11.42 -15.60 -19.96
C ARG A 444 12.39 -16.68 -20.41
#